data_3f8aa881c6b45e2ea69159a945499afd
#
_entry.id   3f8aa881c6b45e2ea69159a945499afd
#
_cell.length_a   1.000
_cell.length_b   1.000
_cell.length_c   1.000
_cell.angle_alpha   90.00
_cell.angle_beta   90.00
_cell.angle_gamma   90.00
#
_symmetry.space_group_name_H-M   'P 1'
#
loop_
_entity.id
_entity.type
_entity.pdbx_description
1 polymer ?
#
loop_
_entity_poly.entity_id
_entity_poly.type
_entity_poly.pdbx_seq_one_letter_code
_entity_poly.pdbx_strand_id
1 'polypeptide(L)'
;DSGLQLPEHTFYVDFYYSYQPFPWVKRIQYLDVPFYHYFIGREGQSVQTDVMIRRVAQLRLVNQRMVEATPEPGTVPDGLYRYMIHFLAIESSVTSVFLILSKDKANYRLKDELWADIDKASPAIGRDVRRKLVSRALNLRGSVGRWVIRRGYVVAEKVVGFN
;
A
#
# COMPACT_ATOMS: atom_id res chain seq x y z
N ASP A 1 -22.99 -1.58 8.79
CA ASP A 1 -22.33 -2.74 8.17
C ASP A 1 -21.61 -2.28 6.91
N SER A 2 -20.30 -2.53 6.82
CA SER A 2 -19.49 -2.10 5.67
C SER A 2 -19.51 -3.10 4.51
N GLY A 3 -20.09 -4.30 4.70
CA GLY A 3 -20.08 -5.37 3.72
C GLY A 3 -18.67 -5.90 3.39
N LEU A 4 -17.70 -5.72 4.30
CA LEU A 4 -16.33 -6.17 4.10
C LEU A 4 -16.24 -7.66 3.80
N GLN A 5 -15.61 -8.02 2.70
CA GLN A 5 -15.27 -9.40 2.33
C GLN A 5 -13.77 -9.47 2.06
N LEU A 6 -13.07 -10.26 2.86
CA LEU A 6 -11.63 -10.45 2.70
C LEU A 6 -11.34 -11.52 1.64
N PRO A 7 -10.36 -11.32 0.76
CA PRO A 7 -9.87 -12.36 -0.14
C PRO A 7 -9.33 -13.56 0.66
N GLU A 8 -9.78 -14.76 0.32
CA GLU A 8 -9.29 -15.99 0.95
C GLU A 8 -7.84 -16.28 0.55
N HIS A 9 -7.11 -16.95 1.42
CA HIS A 9 -5.72 -17.37 1.20
C HIS A 9 -4.77 -16.24 0.73
N THR A 10 -5.05 -15.00 1.14
CA THR A 10 -4.30 -13.81 0.73
C THR A 10 -3.60 -13.18 1.91
N PHE A 11 -2.30 -12.90 1.76
CA PHE A 11 -1.53 -12.12 2.73
C PHE A 11 -1.80 -10.63 2.57
N TYR A 12 -1.47 -9.85 3.60
CA TYR A 12 -1.61 -8.38 3.61
C TYR A 12 -3.06 -7.87 3.61
N VAL A 13 -4.03 -8.74 3.87
CA VAL A 13 -5.46 -8.37 3.97
C VAL A 13 -5.74 -7.44 5.15
N ASP A 14 -4.86 -7.38 6.13
CA ASP A 14 -4.88 -6.46 7.27
C ASP A 14 -4.90 -4.99 6.82
N PHE A 15 -4.23 -4.63 5.73
CA PHE A 15 -4.33 -3.30 5.12
C PHE A 15 -5.76 -3.02 4.65
N TYR A 16 -6.39 -3.96 3.95
CA TYR A 16 -7.76 -3.80 3.47
C TYR A 16 -8.78 -3.85 4.61
N TYR A 17 -8.58 -4.77 5.56
CA TYR A 17 -9.41 -4.90 6.76
C TYR A 17 -9.47 -3.61 7.57
N SER A 18 -8.33 -2.95 7.75
CA SER A 18 -8.25 -1.69 8.49
C SER A 18 -8.59 -0.45 7.65
N TYR A 19 -8.86 -0.60 6.35
CA TYR A 19 -9.10 0.51 5.43
C TYR A 19 -10.57 0.61 4.98
N GLN A 20 -11.12 -0.47 4.44
CA GLN A 20 -12.44 -0.48 3.82
C GLN A 20 -13.57 -0.03 4.76
N PRO A 21 -13.61 -0.38 6.07
CA PRO A 21 -14.70 0.01 6.92
C PRO A 21 -14.72 1.48 7.33
N PHE A 22 -13.65 2.25 7.13
CA PHE A 22 -13.54 3.63 7.63
C PHE A 22 -14.71 4.55 7.28
N PRO A 23 -15.27 4.55 6.05
CA PRO A 23 -16.43 5.39 5.72
C PRO A 23 -17.68 5.13 6.59
N TRP A 24 -17.78 3.94 7.19
CA TRP A 24 -18.92 3.55 8.05
C TRP A 24 -18.64 3.73 9.54
N VAL A 25 -17.40 4.03 9.93
CA VAL A 25 -17.01 4.23 11.34
C VAL A 25 -17.51 5.59 11.78
N LYS A 26 -18.37 5.60 12.83
CA LYS A 26 -18.93 6.82 13.41
C LYS A 26 -18.24 7.26 14.70
N ARG A 27 -17.66 6.32 15.42
CA ARG A 27 -16.96 6.56 16.70
C ARG A 27 -15.75 5.66 16.80
N ILE A 28 -14.64 6.22 17.27
CA ILE A 28 -13.40 5.50 17.57
C ILE A 28 -13.08 5.77 19.04
N GLN A 29 -12.79 4.70 19.79
CA GLN A 29 -12.30 4.80 21.15
C GLN A 29 -10.87 4.27 21.19
N TYR A 30 -9.96 5.09 21.66
CA TYR A 30 -8.60 4.67 21.94
C TYR A 30 -8.52 4.08 23.36
N LEU A 31 -7.90 2.91 23.48
CA LEU A 31 -7.60 2.25 24.75
C LEU A 31 -6.09 2.11 24.86
N ASP A 32 -5.49 2.70 25.89
CA ASP A 32 -4.06 2.58 26.17
C ASP A 32 -3.76 1.25 26.86
N VAL A 33 -3.91 0.17 26.11
CA VAL A 33 -3.70 -1.20 26.57
C VAL A 33 -2.82 -1.93 25.54
N PRO A 34 -1.72 -2.58 25.98
CA PRO A 34 -0.89 -3.40 25.07
C PRO A 34 -1.65 -4.69 24.71
N PHE A 35 -2.57 -4.56 23.76
CA PHE A 35 -3.52 -5.63 23.39
C PHE A 35 -2.87 -6.73 22.56
N TYR A 36 -1.83 -6.40 21.76
CA TYR A 36 -1.18 -7.33 20.88
C TYR A 36 0.34 -7.17 20.90
N HIS A 37 1.06 -8.28 21.12
CA HIS A 37 2.51 -8.32 21.07
C HIS A 37 2.96 -9.03 19.81
N TYR A 38 3.60 -8.30 18.90
CA TYR A 38 4.09 -8.84 17.65
C TYR A 38 5.60 -9.15 17.74
N PHE A 39 5.95 -10.42 17.61
CA PHE A 39 7.36 -10.84 17.60
C PHE A 39 7.97 -10.59 16.22
N ILE A 40 8.96 -9.70 16.15
CA ILE A 40 9.68 -9.33 14.92
C ILE A 40 11.01 -10.10 14.87
N GLY A 41 11.46 -10.50 13.67
CA GLY A 41 12.76 -11.18 13.45
C GLY A 41 12.65 -12.71 13.33
N ARG A 42 11.44 -13.27 13.27
CA ARG A 42 11.25 -14.68 12.99
C ARG A 42 11.50 -14.97 11.51
N GLU A 43 12.23 -16.04 11.19
CA GLU A 43 12.45 -16.51 9.84
C GLU A 43 11.14 -16.77 9.10
N GLY A 44 11.06 -16.38 7.82
CA GLY A 44 9.88 -16.56 6.98
C GLY A 44 8.70 -15.61 7.26
N GLN A 45 8.90 -14.54 8.03
CA GLN A 45 7.84 -13.55 8.27
C GLN A 45 7.38 -12.88 6.97
N SER A 46 6.07 -12.56 6.92
CA SER A 46 5.42 -11.94 5.75
C SER A 46 6.03 -10.60 5.33
N VAL A 47 6.69 -9.90 6.26
CA VAL A 47 7.33 -8.60 6.03
C VAL A 47 8.78 -8.69 5.53
N GLN A 48 9.37 -9.88 5.46
CA GLN A 48 10.72 -10.04 4.91
C GLN A 48 10.73 -9.74 3.41
N THR A 49 11.78 -9.08 2.94
CA THR A 49 11.92 -8.59 1.56
C THR A 49 11.68 -9.66 0.50
N ASP A 50 12.30 -10.83 0.68
CA ASP A 50 12.16 -11.95 -0.25
C ASP A 50 10.75 -12.56 -0.25
N VAL A 51 10.10 -12.60 0.93
CA VAL A 51 8.71 -13.06 1.07
C VAL A 51 7.75 -12.08 0.39
N MET A 52 7.94 -10.79 0.60
CA MET A 52 7.12 -9.74 -0.03
C MET A 52 7.28 -9.75 -1.56
N ILE A 53 8.49 -9.96 -2.07
CA ILE A 53 8.72 -10.10 -3.52
C ILE A 53 7.99 -11.33 -4.07
N ARG A 54 8.10 -12.49 -3.42
CA ARG A 54 7.39 -13.71 -3.85
C ARG A 54 5.87 -13.55 -3.85
N ARG A 55 5.33 -12.73 -2.96
CA ARG A 55 3.88 -12.51 -2.76
C ARG A 55 3.38 -11.17 -3.31
N VAL A 56 4.16 -10.51 -4.15
CA VAL A 56 3.82 -9.17 -4.65
C VAL A 56 2.49 -9.11 -5.42
N ALA A 57 2.08 -10.23 -6.02
CA ALA A 57 0.77 -10.33 -6.68
C ALA A 57 -0.40 -10.21 -5.67
N GLN A 58 -0.23 -10.74 -4.45
CA GLN A 58 -1.24 -10.60 -3.38
C GLN A 58 -1.27 -9.17 -2.83
N LEU A 59 -0.12 -8.54 -2.67
CA LEU A 59 -0.02 -7.14 -2.30
C LEU A 59 -0.73 -6.24 -3.32
N ARG A 60 -0.54 -6.51 -4.63
CA ARG A 60 -1.25 -5.81 -5.71
C ARG A 60 -2.77 -6.02 -5.66
N LEU A 61 -3.22 -7.25 -5.39
CA LEU A 61 -4.65 -7.56 -5.23
C LEU A 61 -5.26 -6.75 -4.08
N VAL A 62 -4.59 -6.72 -2.92
CA VAL A 62 -5.05 -5.93 -1.76
C VAL A 62 -5.10 -4.44 -2.10
N ASN A 63 -4.07 -3.92 -2.77
CA ASN A 63 -4.05 -2.53 -3.22
C ASN A 63 -5.23 -2.22 -4.16
N GLN A 64 -5.54 -3.10 -5.11
CA GLN A 64 -6.69 -2.94 -5.99
C GLN A 64 -8.01 -2.86 -5.21
N ARG A 65 -8.20 -3.73 -4.21
CA ARG A 65 -9.38 -3.70 -3.32
C ARG A 65 -9.48 -2.38 -2.54
N MET A 66 -8.33 -1.85 -2.12
CA MET A 66 -8.30 -0.53 -1.45
C MET A 66 -8.68 0.59 -2.41
N VAL A 67 -8.23 0.56 -3.66
CA VAL A 67 -8.64 1.53 -4.69
C VAL A 67 -10.16 1.51 -4.89
N GLU A 68 -10.74 0.31 -5.04
CA GLU A 68 -12.19 0.12 -5.22
C GLU A 68 -13.00 0.60 -4.00
N ALA A 69 -12.44 0.52 -2.79
CA ALA A 69 -13.07 0.94 -1.54
C ALA A 69 -12.84 2.42 -1.19
N THR A 70 -12.03 3.13 -1.97
CA THR A 70 -11.72 4.54 -1.69
C THR A 70 -12.91 5.43 -2.08
N PRO A 71 -13.45 6.23 -1.15
CA PRO A 71 -14.58 7.11 -1.43
C PRO A 71 -14.18 8.26 -2.38
N GLU A 72 -15.12 8.73 -3.18
CA GLU A 72 -14.94 9.93 -3.98
C GLU A 72 -14.82 11.20 -3.11
N PRO A 73 -14.08 12.23 -3.58
CA PRO A 73 -13.98 13.48 -2.87
C PRO A 73 -15.37 14.07 -2.54
N GLY A 74 -15.56 14.50 -1.31
CA GLY A 74 -16.80 15.11 -0.85
C GLY A 74 -17.90 14.11 -0.43
N THR A 75 -17.70 12.80 -0.57
CA THR A 75 -18.67 11.78 -0.12
C THR A 75 -18.49 11.39 1.35
N VAL A 76 -17.35 11.72 1.91
CA VAL A 76 -17.00 11.54 3.33
C VAL A 76 -16.37 12.82 3.88
N PRO A 77 -16.28 13.00 5.21
CA PRO A 77 -15.61 14.17 5.78
C PRO A 77 -14.17 14.33 5.25
N ASP A 78 -13.75 15.57 4.95
CA ASP A 78 -12.44 15.89 4.38
C ASP A 78 -11.26 15.30 5.14
N GLY A 79 -11.33 15.27 6.47
CA GLY A 79 -10.29 14.67 7.31
C GLY A 79 -10.12 13.18 7.04
N LEU A 80 -11.23 12.46 6.93
CA LEU A 80 -11.26 11.04 6.62
C LEU A 80 -10.77 10.79 5.19
N TYR A 81 -11.26 11.56 4.21
CA TYR A 81 -10.78 11.45 2.83
C TYR A 81 -9.26 11.62 2.74
N ARG A 82 -8.71 12.68 3.34
CA ARG A 82 -7.25 12.92 3.35
C ARG A 82 -6.45 11.80 4.01
N TYR A 83 -6.99 11.20 5.07
CA TYR A 83 -6.38 10.05 5.73
C TYR A 83 -6.37 8.84 4.81
N MET A 84 -7.50 8.49 4.20
CA MET A 84 -7.62 7.35 3.30
C MET A 84 -6.72 7.51 2.06
N ILE A 85 -6.69 8.69 1.44
CA ILE A 85 -5.77 8.99 0.33
C ILE A 85 -4.30 8.86 0.75
N HIS A 86 -3.95 9.28 1.97
CA HIS A 86 -2.58 9.13 2.47
C HIS A 86 -2.22 7.64 2.64
N PHE A 87 -3.11 6.86 3.22
CA PHE A 87 -2.90 5.44 3.43
C PHE A 87 -2.80 4.67 2.10
N LEU A 88 -3.69 4.95 1.15
CA LEU A 88 -3.63 4.40 -0.21
C LEU A 88 -2.32 4.77 -0.92
N ALA A 89 -1.84 6.00 -0.75
CA ALA A 89 -0.57 6.44 -1.33
C ALA A 89 0.63 5.67 -0.77
N ILE A 90 0.64 5.40 0.54
CA ILE A 90 1.68 4.57 1.18
C ILE A 90 1.64 3.17 0.60
N GLU A 91 0.48 2.52 0.61
CA GLU A 91 0.33 1.13 0.18
C GLU A 91 0.65 0.94 -1.31
N SER A 92 0.18 1.84 -2.18
CA SER A 92 0.53 1.84 -3.61
C SER A 92 2.03 2.04 -3.84
N SER A 93 2.67 2.83 -3.00
CA SER A 93 4.12 3.06 -3.05
C SER A 93 4.90 1.83 -2.59
N VAL A 94 4.49 1.18 -1.49
CA VAL A 94 5.07 -0.07 -0.99
C VAL A 94 4.96 -1.16 -2.05
N THR A 95 3.77 -1.38 -2.61
CA THR A 95 3.55 -2.34 -3.71
C THR A 95 4.46 -2.04 -4.91
N SER A 96 4.60 -0.76 -5.29
CA SER A 96 5.50 -0.33 -6.38
C SER A 96 6.96 -0.65 -6.10
N VAL A 97 7.42 -0.47 -4.87
CA VAL A 97 8.80 -0.80 -4.46
C VAL A 97 9.07 -2.28 -4.64
N PHE A 98 8.19 -3.17 -4.14
CA PHE A 98 8.40 -4.61 -4.25
C PHE A 98 8.29 -5.12 -5.69
N LEU A 99 7.43 -4.53 -6.53
CA LEU A 99 7.41 -4.78 -7.96
C LEU A 99 8.75 -4.41 -8.63
N ILE A 100 9.41 -3.34 -8.20
CA ILE A 100 10.72 -2.93 -8.70
C ILE A 100 11.86 -3.82 -8.15
N LEU A 101 11.78 -4.21 -6.87
CA LEU A 101 12.79 -5.05 -6.23
C LEU A 101 12.83 -6.47 -6.81
N SER A 102 11.72 -6.97 -7.33
CA SER A 102 11.64 -8.28 -8.00
C SER A 102 12.59 -8.41 -9.20
N LYS A 103 13.02 -7.30 -9.79
CA LYS A 103 13.87 -7.23 -11.01
C LYS A 103 13.25 -7.89 -12.25
N ASP A 104 11.98 -8.24 -12.21
CA ASP A 104 11.23 -8.82 -13.31
C ASP A 104 10.62 -7.74 -14.21
N LYS A 105 10.81 -7.86 -15.52
CA LYS A 105 10.24 -6.93 -16.52
C LYS A 105 8.71 -6.95 -16.52
N ALA A 106 8.08 -8.10 -16.25
CA ALA A 106 6.63 -8.20 -16.14
C ALA A 106 6.12 -7.39 -14.94
N ASN A 107 6.80 -7.47 -13.78
CA ASN A 107 6.45 -6.71 -12.60
C ASN A 107 6.64 -5.19 -12.78
N TYR A 108 7.55 -4.74 -13.64
CA TYR A 108 7.63 -3.31 -13.98
C TYR A 108 6.40 -2.82 -14.72
N ARG A 109 5.82 -3.65 -15.61
CA ARG A 109 4.56 -3.33 -16.30
C ARG A 109 3.39 -3.33 -15.31
N LEU A 110 3.34 -4.32 -14.40
CA LEU A 110 2.33 -4.38 -13.34
C LEU A 110 2.37 -3.14 -12.43
N LYS A 111 3.55 -2.57 -12.20
CA LYS A 111 3.66 -1.28 -11.49
C LYS A 111 3.00 -0.15 -12.27
N ASP A 112 3.25 -0.06 -13.56
CA ASP A 112 2.67 1.01 -14.39
C ASP A 112 1.15 0.84 -14.51
N GLU A 113 0.66 -0.41 -14.62
CA GLU A 113 -0.76 -0.75 -14.60
C GLU A 113 -1.44 -0.39 -13.27
N LEU A 114 -0.80 -0.68 -12.11
CA LEU A 114 -1.33 -0.31 -10.79
C LEU A 114 -1.66 1.18 -10.72
N TRP A 115 -0.76 2.04 -11.18
CA TRP A 115 -0.98 3.48 -11.18
C TRP A 115 -2.01 3.92 -12.23
N ALA A 116 -2.10 3.22 -13.35
CA ALA A 116 -3.15 3.45 -14.36
C ALA A 116 -4.53 3.02 -13.85
N ASP A 117 -4.62 1.92 -13.10
CA ASP A 117 -5.85 1.44 -12.47
C ASP A 117 -6.39 2.44 -11.45
N ILE A 118 -5.52 3.08 -10.65
CA ILE A 118 -5.92 4.16 -9.73
C ILE A 118 -6.50 5.35 -10.49
N ASP A 119 -5.83 5.79 -11.56
CA ASP A 119 -6.30 6.91 -12.39
C ASP A 119 -7.61 6.57 -13.10
N LYS A 120 -7.79 5.32 -13.52
CA LYS A 120 -9.00 4.83 -14.21
C LYS A 120 -10.19 4.69 -13.26
N ALA A 121 -9.95 4.24 -12.02
CA ALA A 121 -10.99 4.11 -11.00
C ALA A 121 -11.58 5.48 -10.67
N SER A 122 -10.75 6.49 -10.45
CA SER A 122 -11.14 7.88 -10.28
C SER A 122 -9.99 8.83 -10.61
N PRO A 123 -10.12 9.71 -11.62
CA PRO A 123 -9.12 10.73 -11.92
C PRO A 123 -8.85 11.69 -10.74
N ALA A 124 -9.83 11.93 -9.87
CA ALA A 124 -9.64 12.76 -8.69
C ALA A 124 -8.78 12.06 -7.65
N ILE A 125 -9.08 10.80 -7.32
CA ILE A 125 -8.29 9.97 -6.41
C ILE A 125 -6.87 9.81 -6.96
N GLY A 126 -6.71 9.47 -8.23
CA GLY A 126 -5.41 9.32 -8.89
C GLY A 126 -4.54 10.57 -8.75
N ARG A 127 -5.10 11.76 -9.00
CA ARG A 127 -4.42 13.05 -8.82
C ARG A 127 -3.98 13.25 -7.37
N ASP A 128 -4.88 13.00 -6.40
CA ASP A 128 -4.62 13.26 -5.00
C ASP A 128 -3.61 12.28 -4.39
N VAL A 129 -3.67 11.00 -4.77
CA VAL A 129 -2.65 9.98 -4.41
C VAL A 129 -1.29 10.35 -4.97
N ARG A 130 -1.21 10.76 -6.25
CA ARG A 130 0.07 11.15 -6.89
C ARG A 130 0.69 12.42 -6.31
N ARG A 131 -0.10 13.32 -5.71
CA ARG A 131 0.40 14.53 -5.05
C ARG A 131 1.11 14.25 -3.73
N LYS A 132 0.89 13.09 -3.10
CA LYS A 132 1.56 12.75 -1.85
C LYS A 132 3.08 12.59 -2.06
N LEU A 133 3.86 13.08 -1.10
CA LEU A 133 5.33 13.05 -1.19
C LEU A 133 5.87 11.63 -1.38
N VAL A 134 5.30 10.65 -0.66
CA VAL A 134 5.69 9.24 -0.78
C VAL A 134 5.47 8.72 -2.21
N SER A 135 4.33 9.03 -2.82
CA SER A 135 4.04 8.64 -4.20
C SER A 135 5.00 9.30 -5.20
N ARG A 136 5.32 10.57 -5.01
CA ARG A 136 6.26 11.31 -5.86
C ARG A 136 7.68 10.74 -5.76
N ALA A 137 8.14 10.44 -4.54
CA ALA A 137 9.47 9.91 -4.28
C ALA A 137 9.65 8.47 -4.80
N LEU A 138 8.62 7.63 -4.67
CA LEU A 138 8.70 6.20 -4.97
C LEU A 138 8.08 5.80 -6.32
N ASN A 139 7.51 6.75 -7.09
CA ASN A 139 6.98 6.50 -8.42
C ASN A 139 7.84 7.09 -9.54
N LEU A 140 9.15 7.06 -9.35
CA LEU A 140 10.10 7.49 -10.37
C LEU A 140 10.06 6.54 -11.59
N ARG A 141 10.11 7.13 -12.79
CA ARG A 141 10.02 6.40 -14.07
C ARG A 141 11.39 6.04 -14.63
N GLY A 142 11.40 5.05 -15.51
CA GLY A 142 12.60 4.66 -16.27
C GLY A 142 13.63 3.86 -15.46
N SER A 143 14.78 3.60 -16.07
CA SER A 143 15.86 2.83 -15.47
C SER A 143 16.54 3.55 -14.30
N VAL A 144 16.71 4.85 -14.43
CA VAL A 144 17.29 5.69 -13.35
C VAL A 144 16.38 5.70 -12.13
N GLY A 145 15.08 5.88 -12.32
CA GLY A 145 14.11 5.83 -11.21
C GLY A 145 14.14 4.48 -10.48
N ARG A 146 14.15 3.38 -11.21
CA ARG A 146 14.28 2.05 -10.63
C ARG A 146 15.60 1.85 -9.85
N TRP A 147 16.70 2.38 -10.37
CA TRP A 147 17.99 2.35 -9.69
C TRP A 147 17.96 3.14 -8.36
N VAL A 148 17.42 4.36 -8.39
CA VAL A 148 17.28 5.20 -7.19
C VAL A 148 16.45 4.50 -6.12
N ILE A 149 15.30 3.93 -6.49
CA ILE A 149 14.41 3.23 -5.56
C ILE A 149 15.11 2.02 -4.93
N ARG A 150 15.81 1.20 -5.73
CA ARG A 150 16.56 0.04 -5.22
C ARG A 150 17.66 0.46 -4.25
N ARG A 151 18.41 1.49 -4.57
CA ARG A 151 19.48 1.98 -3.67
C ARG A 151 18.92 2.60 -2.40
N GLY A 152 17.86 3.38 -2.54
CA GLY A 152 17.16 3.95 -1.38
C GLY A 152 16.59 2.87 -0.45
N TYR A 153 16.03 1.80 -1.01
CA TYR A 153 15.53 0.67 -0.22
C TYR A 153 16.65 -0.01 0.59
N VAL A 154 17.79 -0.33 -0.04
CA VAL A 154 18.93 -0.94 0.66
C VAL A 154 19.46 -0.06 1.80
N VAL A 155 19.46 1.26 1.61
CA VAL A 155 19.85 2.19 2.68
C VAL A 155 18.82 2.19 3.80
N ALA A 156 17.52 2.27 3.47
CA ALA A 156 16.45 2.24 4.45
C ALA A 156 16.42 0.95 5.26
N GLU A 157 16.61 -0.21 4.62
CA GLU A 157 16.70 -1.52 5.26
C GLU A 157 17.82 -1.59 6.31
N LYS A 158 18.99 -1.01 5.99
CA LYS A 158 20.13 -0.96 6.93
C LYS A 158 19.92 0.01 8.11
N VAL A 159 19.19 1.11 7.88
CA VAL A 159 18.96 2.13 8.91
C VAL A 159 17.81 1.74 9.84
N VAL A 160 16.76 1.15 9.29
CA VAL A 160 15.53 0.82 10.04
C VAL A 160 15.58 -0.60 10.62
N GLY A 161 16.47 -1.47 10.11
CA GLY A 161 16.67 -2.81 10.66
C GLY A 161 15.48 -3.74 10.41
N PHE A 162 14.94 -3.78 9.20
CA PHE A 162 13.87 -4.71 8.79
C PHE A 162 14.37 -6.17 8.59
N ASN A 163 15.33 -6.62 9.38
CA ASN A 163 15.80 -8.01 9.37
C ASN A 163 15.49 -8.69 10.68
#